data_eea3f3425b83e5a9a27a1c9b0854164e
#
_entry.id   eea3f3425b83e5a9a27a1c9b0854164e
#
_cell.length_a   1.000
_cell.length_b   1.000
_cell.length_c   1.000
_cell.angle_alpha   90.00
_cell.angle_beta   90.00
_cell.angle_gamma   90.00
#
_symmetry.space_group_name_H-M   'P 1'
#
loop_
_entity.id
_entity.type
_entity.pdbx_description
1 polymer ?
#
loop_
_entity_poly.entity_id
_entity_poly.type
_entity_poly.pdbx_seq_one_letter_code
_entity_poly.pdbx_strand_id
1 'polypeptide(L)'
;LIIEPVEYIVVTTRPTLKIQEIYLSFWRFSIMELMLGNKAVARGAYEAGVRVATAYPGTPSTEITEFIANYDEIYTEWSPNEKIAMEVAIGASIAGGRAIVSMKHVGLNVAADPLFTVSYTGVNGGLVVVVADDPGMHSSQNEQDSRYYARSAHIPMLEPADSQEAKDFVKLAFELSEKYDTPVLLRLTTRISHSQSLVSLEEPLPFSIKEYTKNPQKYVMMPGMARKRHVFVEQRMKDLAKDSCEFEINRIEMRSEKIGIITSGIVYQYAKEAFPEASFLKLGMVHPLPKDLILDFASRVETLYVLEELEPIIEEQVRSWGIPAIGKELFSVQGEYTANMIEQAISGITVNTQPAEELPNRPPVLCPGCPHRAVFYTLKKLKLTATGDIGCYTLGTLSPLEGLDTCVCMGASIGMAHGFEKVLGKDFAKKMVGVIGDSTFIHSGIGGLIDIVYNKGISTILILDNSITAMTGHQDNPSTGRTIKGEEAPILDLVALVKAVGINNIHVLDPFDLETSRKVLKNELEKEEPSVIIFRRPCALLDKSKSLPLRIVPEKCKNCGLCLRIGCPAIQKLDECMVIDDALCNGCGLCERICRFNAMERVDL
;
A
#
# COMPACT_ATOMS: atom_id res chain seq x y z
N LEU A 1 -7.15 -35.81 -11.10
CA LEU A 1 -6.39 -36.73 -11.99
C LEU A 1 -5.86 -37.88 -11.12
N ILE A 2 -6.40 -39.07 -11.36
CA ILE A 2 -6.00 -40.33 -10.71
C ILE A 2 -4.78 -40.82 -11.49
N ILE A 3 -3.66 -41.00 -10.81
CA ILE A 3 -2.46 -41.62 -11.37
C ILE A 3 -2.43 -43.06 -10.83
N GLU A 4 -2.45 -44.04 -11.76
CA GLU A 4 -2.37 -45.44 -11.46
C GLU A 4 -0.99 -45.85 -10.91
N PRO A 5 -0.91 -46.90 -10.04
CA PRO A 5 0.35 -47.29 -9.42
C PRO A 5 1.21 -48.15 -10.37
N VAL A 6 2.49 -47.83 -10.43
CA VAL A 6 3.51 -48.62 -11.13
C VAL A 6 3.92 -49.79 -10.25
N GLU A 7 3.89 -51.02 -10.82
CA GLU A 7 4.22 -52.26 -10.17
C GLU A 7 5.70 -52.35 -9.72
N TYR A 8 5.89 -52.88 -8.53
CA TYR A 8 7.21 -53.08 -7.91
C TYR A 8 7.81 -54.42 -8.26
N ILE A 9 9.06 -54.41 -8.68
CA ILE A 9 9.90 -55.64 -8.73
C ILE A 9 10.54 -55.83 -7.35
N VAL A 10 10.14 -56.89 -6.65
CA VAL A 10 10.74 -57.27 -5.36
C VAL A 10 11.97 -58.14 -5.60
N VAL A 11 13.15 -57.61 -5.30
CA VAL A 11 14.39 -58.43 -5.21
C VAL A 11 14.64 -58.74 -3.73
N THR A 12 14.46 -59.99 -3.35
CA THR A 12 14.71 -60.49 -2.00
C THR A 12 16.18 -60.84 -1.82
N THR A 13 16.96 -60.01 -1.16
CA THR A 13 18.16 -60.38 -0.45
C THR A 13 18.22 -59.64 0.88
N ARG A 14 18.44 -60.36 1.98
CA ARG A 14 18.42 -59.83 3.35
C ARG A 14 19.46 -58.71 3.51
N PRO A 15 19.09 -57.54 4.04
CA PRO A 15 20.04 -56.55 4.48
C PRO A 15 19.91 -56.24 5.96
N THR A 16 21.07 -56.11 6.54
CA THR A 16 21.37 -55.57 7.84
C THR A 16 20.95 -54.07 7.97
N LEU A 17 20.43 -53.74 9.13
CA LEU A 17 20.03 -52.44 9.69
C LEU A 17 20.76 -51.19 9.16
N LYS A 18 20.43 -50.69 8.01
CA LYS A 18 20.77 -49.31 7.57
C LYS A 18 19.78 -48.74 6.55
N ILE A 19 18.68 -49.41 6.26
CA ILE A 19 17.73 -48.99 5.21
C ILE A 19 16.71 -47.99 5.72
N GLN A 20 16.44 -47.93 7.03
CA GLN A 20 15.46 -47.00 7.58
C GLN A 20 15.92 -45.51 7.57
N GLU A 21 17.23 -45.26 7.66
CA GLU A 21 17.73 -43.86 7.56
C GLU A 21 17.84 -43.38 6.11
N ILE A 22 17.98 -44.29 5.13
CA ILE A 22 18.06 -43.91 3.70
C ILE A 22 16.66 -43.63 3.13
N TYR A 23 15.62 -44.31 3.61
CA TYR A 23 14.25 -44.07 3.14
C TYR A 23 13.63 -42.76 3.65
N LEU A 24 14.04 -42.22 4.78
CA LEU A 24 13.57 -40.95 5.31
C LEU A 24 14.24 -39.73 4.64
N SER A 25 15.36 -39.93 3.92
CA SER A 25 16.05 -38.84 3.23
C SER A 25 15.58 -38.61 1.78
N PHE A 26 14.80 -39.51 1.20
CA PHE A 26 14.40 -39.43 -0.23
C PHE A 26 13.00 -38.87 -0.49
N TRP A 27 12.19 -38.62 0.54
CA TRP A 27 10.84 -38.07 0.38
C TRP A 27 10.64 -36.79 1.23
N ARG A 28 11.46 -35.76 1.01
CA ARG A 28 11.00 -34.40 1.28
C ARG A 28 10.02 -34.01 0.16
N PHE A 29 8.77 -34.39 0.30
CA PHE A 29 7.72 -33.75 -0.46
C PHE A 29 7.73 -32.29 0.00
N SER A 30 8.27 -31.39 -0.82
CA SER A 30 8.04 -29.97 -0.62
C SER A 30 6.54 -29.78 -0.78
N ILE A 31 5.86 -29.44 0.30
CA ILE A 31 4.45 -29.06 0.22
C ILE A 31 4.42 -27.81 -0.62
N MET A 32 3.68 -27.86 -1.72
CA MET A 32 3.47 -26.71 -2.60
C MET A 32 2.10 -26.12 -2.30
N GLU A 33 2.04 -24.82 -2.15
CA GLU A 33 0.79 -24.09 -1.93
C GLU A 33 0.65 -22.96 -2.96
N LEU A 34 -0.58 -22.77 -3.49
CA LEU A 34 -0.88 -21.63 -4.35
C LEU A 34 -1.03 -20.37 -3.48
N MET A 35 -0.13 -19.42 -3.64
CA MET A 35 -0.08 -18.20 -2.81
C MET A 35 -0.07 -16.92 -3.61
N LEU A 36 -0.74 -15.90 -3.08
CA LEU A 36 -0.51 -14.51 -3.46
C LEU A 36 0.92 -14.09 -3.14
N GLY A 37 1.51 -13.16 -3.89
CA GLY A 37 2.83 -12.62 -3.57
C GLY A 37 2.90 -12.04 -2.17
N ASN A 38 1.89 -11.29 -1.71
CA ASN A 38 1.81 -10.78 -0.34
C ASN A 38 1.82 -11.91 0.71
N LYS A 39 1.09 -13.01 0.47
CA LYS A 39 1.10 -14.18 1.35
C LYS A 39 2.44 -14.89 1.34
N ALA A 40 3.09 -14.95 0.18
CA ALA A 40 4.41 -15.56 0.03
C ALA A 40 5.50 -14.77 0.79
N VAL A 41 5.45 -13.43 0.75
CA VAL A 41 6.31 -12.56 1.60
C VAL A 41 6.10 -12.87 3.09
N ALA A 42 4.85 -12.97 3.53
CA ALA A 42 4.53 -13.32 4.91
C ALA A 42 5.06 -14.70 5.30
N ARG A 43 4.95 -15.69 4.40
CA ARG A 43 5.53 -17.02 4.59
C ARG A 43 7.05 -16.97 4.66
N GLY A 44 7.70 -16.20 3.79
CA GLY A 44 9.15 -15.96 3.83
C GLY A 44 9.61 -15.33 5.14
N ALA A 45 8.85 -14.38 5.69
CA ALA A 45 9.13 -13.77 6.99
C ALA A 45 9.06 -14.79 8.13
N TYR A 46 8.06 -15.66 8.12
CA TYR A 46 7.94 -16.77 9.08
C TYR A 46 9.12 -17.74 8.96
N GLU A 47 9.41 -18.21 7.75
CA GLU A 47 10.53 -19.14 7.50
C GLU A 47 11.90 -18.52 7.85
N ALA A 48 12.04 -17.20 7.71
CA ALA A 48 13.26 -16.47 8.10
C ALA A 48 13.39 -16.23 9.61
N GLY A 49 12.44 -16.63 10.44
CA GLY A 49 12.47 -16.45 11.89
C GLY A 49 12.35 -14.98 12.31
N VAL A 50 11.49 -14.21 11.63
CA VAL A 50 11.18 -12.81 11.98
C VAL A 50 10.55 -12.72 13.36
N ARG A 51 10.94 -11.71 14.14
CA ARG A 51 10.43 -11.46 15.50
C ARG A 51 9.40 -10.34 15.55
N VAL A 52 9.55 -9.33 14.69
CA VAL A 52 8.70 -8.14 14.69
C VAL A 52 8.30 -7.78 13.27
N ALA A 53 7.01 -7.58 13.04
CA ALA A 53 6.45 -7.10 11.80
C ALA A 53 5.57 -5.86 12.05
N THR A 54 5.81 -4.80 11.31
CA THR A 54 5.11 -3.52 11.48
C THR A 54 4.65 -2.97 10.14
N ALA A 55 3.53 -2.25 10.13
CA ALA A 55 3.04 -1.56 8.94
C ALA A 55 2.04 -0.44 9.30
N TYR A 56 1.78 0.41 8.32
CA TYR A 56 0.51 1.14 8.19
C TYR A 56 -0.23 0.62 6.95
N PRO A 57 -1.56 0.44 7.00
CA PRO A 57 -2.31 -0.14 5.89
C PRO A 57 -2.21 0.68 4.60
N GLY A 58 -1.79 0.06 3.50
CA GLY A 58 -1.62 0.71 2.19
C GLY A 58 -1.61 -0.29 1.05
N THR A 59 -2.68 -0.35 0.24
CA THR A 59 -2.75 -1.21 -0.95
C THR A 59 -1.71 -0.79 -2.00
N PRO A 60 -0.86 -1.73 -2.52
CA PRO A 60 -1.07 -3.17 -2.55
C PRO A 60 -0.32 -3.99 -1.48
N SER A 61 0.26 -3.40 -0.42
CA SER A 61 1.09 -4.11 0.57
C SER A 61 0.33 -4.55 1.85
N THR A 62 -0.92 -4.14 2.04
CA THR A 62 -1.67 -4.32 3.29
C THR A 62 -1.70 -5.77 3.77
N GLU A 63 -1.99 -6.71 2.87
CA GLU A 63 -2.20 -8.12 3.19
C GLU A 63 -0.92 -8.82 3.70
N ILE A 64 0.27 -8.27 3.44
CA ILE A 64 1.54 -8.83 3.96
C ILE A 64 1.47 -8.93 5.48
N THR A 65 1.16 -7.83 6.14
CA THR A 65 1.12 -7.77 7.61
C THR A 65 -0.10 -8.53 8.17
N GLU A 66 -1.23 -8.52 7.46
CA GLU A 66 -2.41 -9.32 7.81
C GLU A 66 -2.09 -10.82 7.80
N PHE A 67 -1.37 -11.31 6.79
CA PHE A 67 -0.93 -12.70 6.74
C PHE A 67 0.12 -13.03 7.81
N ILE A 68 1.06 -12.12 8.10
CA ILE A 68 2.05 -12.31 9.16
C ILE A 68 1.37 -12.41 10.53
N ALA A 69 0.29 -11.67 10.77
CA ALA A 69 -0.43 -11.67 12.03
C ALA A 69 -1.02 -13.04 12.42
N ASN A 70 -1.14 -13.97 11.45
CA ASN A 70 -1.57 -15.35 11.71
C ASN A 70 -0.48 -16.24 12.31
N TYR A 71 0.77 -15.78 12.39
CA TYR A 71 1.87 -16.50 13.05
C TYR A 71 2.04 -15.98 14.49
N ASP A 72 1.83 -16.86 15.47
CA ASP A 72 1.90 -16.48 16.89
C ASP A 72 3.32 -16.11 17.34
N GLU A 73 4.34 -16.65 16.68
CA GLU A 73 5.74 -16.43 16.97
C GLU A 73 6.22 -15.01 16.63
N ILE A 74 5.46 -14.29 15.79
CA ILE A 74 5.81 -12.96 15.29
C ILE A 74 4.93 -11.91 15.99
N TYR A 75 5.57 -10.97 16.70
CA TYR A 75 4.88 -9.76 17.13
C TYR A 75 4.51 -8.93 15.90
N THR A 76 3.24 -8.61 15.76
CA THR A 76 2.71 -7.91 14.59
C THR A 76 1.84 -6.74 15.03
N GLU A 77 2.04 -5.55 14.40
CA GLU A 77 1.25 -4.37 14.74
C GLU A 77 0.88 -3.52 13.53
N TRP A 78 -0.27 -2.84 13.63
CA TRP A 78 -0.57 -1.63 12.87
C TRP A 78 -0.03 -0.42 13.61
N SER A 79 0.99 0.23 13.06
CA SER A 79 1.50 1.49 13.58
C SER A 79 0.63 2.67 13.10
N PRO A 80 0.65 3.83 13.78
CA PRO A 80 -0.17 4.98 13.38
C PRO A 80 0.23 5.61 12.05
N ASN A 81 1.48 5.42 11.59
CA ASN A 81 1.97 5.78 10.27
C ASN A 81 3.24 4.99 9.92
N GLU A 82 3.70 5.09 8.68
CA GLU A 82 4.85 4.32 8.17
C GLU A 82 6.18 4.75 8.80
N LYS A 83 6.31 6.03 9.20
CA LYS A 83 7.50 6.50 9.93
C LYS A 83 7.66 5.76 11.25
N ILE A 84 6.59 5.68 12.03
CA ILE A 84 6.57 4.94 13.31
C ILE A 84 6.76 3.44 13.08
N ALA A 85 6.11 2.86 12.07
CA ALA A 85 6.32 1.46 11.70
C ALA A 85 7.80 1.16 11.43
N MET A 86 8.48 2.02 10.67
CA MET A 86 9.91 1.91 10.38
C MET A 86 10.76 2.08 11.65
N GLU A 87 10.43 3.02 12.52
CA GLU A 87 11.16 3.26 13.77
C GLU A 87 11.07 2.06 14.74
N VAL A 88 9.89 1.44 14.85
CA VAL A 88 9.70 0.22 15.66
C VAL A 88 10.51 -0.94 15.09
N ALA A 89 10.49 -1.15 13.77
CA ALA A 89 11.28 -2.18 13.11
C ALA A 89 12.80 -1.95 13.28
N ILE A 90 13.28 -0.70 13.18
CA ILE A 90 14.67 -0.33 13.47
C ILE A 90 15.03 -0.65 14.92
N GLY A 91 14.17 -0.27 15.87
CA GLY A 91 14.37 -0.57 17.29
C GLY A 91 14.50 -2.07 17.56
N ALA A 92 13.62 -2.87 16.96
CA ALA A 92 13.64 -4.33 17.05
C ALA A 92 14.92 -4.94 16.43
N SER A 93 15.34 -4.42 15.28
CA SER A 93 16.58 -4.83 14.62
C SER A 93 17.81 -4.51 15.48
N ILE A 94 17.93 -3.29 16.01
CA ILE A 94 19.04 -2.89 16.90
C ILE A 94 19.05 -3.75 18.17
N ALA A 95 17.86 -4.11 18.70
CA ALA A 95 17.73 -5.00 19.85
C ALA A 95 18.14 -6.45 19.55
N GLY A 96 18.38 -6.82 18.29
CA GLY A 96 18.91 -8.12 17.87
C GLY A 96 17.90 -9.08 17.26
N GLY A 97 16.63 -8.70 17.12
CA GLY A 97 15.59 -9.47 16.43
C GLY A 97 15.59 -9.18 14.92
N ARG A 98 15.26 -10.18 14.08
CA ARG A 98 14.91 -9.92 12.69
C ARG A 98 13.58 -9.17 12.65
N ALA A 99 13.53 -8.06 11.89
CA ALA A 99 12.34 -7.23 11.76
C ALA A 99 11.99 -6.98 10.29
N ILE A 100 10.69 -6.96 10.00
CA ILE A 100 10.13 -6.63 8.69
C ILE A 100 9.14 -5.47 8.82
N VAL A 101 9.20 -4.53 7.91
CA VAL A 101 8.20 -3.46 7.79
C VAL A 101 7.68 -3.42 6.37
N SER A 102 6.37 -3.33 6.20
CA SER A 102 5.74 -3.27 4.88
C SER A 102 4.98 -1.97 4.67
N MET A 103 5.07 -1.43 3.45
CA MET A 103 4.40 -0.19 3.08
C MET A 103 4.23 -0.06 1.58
N LYS A 104 3.31 0.79 1.18
CA LYS A 104 3.15 1.28 -0.18
C LYS A 104 4.26 2.30 -0.52
N HIS A 105 4.48 2.59 -1.82
CA HIS A 105 5.49 3.57 -2.23
C HIS A 105 5.29 4.97 -1.62
N VAL A 106 4.05 5.45 -1.48
CA VAL A 106 3.79 6.73 -0.80
C VAL A 106 4.08 6.67 0.71
N GLY A 107 3.96 5.48 1.33
CA GLY A 107 4.38 5.25 2.70
C GLY A 107 5.90 5.32 2.86
N LEU A 108 6.65 4.88 1.83
CA LEU A 108 8.11 5.04 1.83
C LEU A 108 8.52 6.51 1.87
N ASN A 109 7.74 7.41 1.26
CA ASN A 109 7.97 8.86 1.38
C ASN A 109 7.84 9.34 2.85
N VAL A 110 6.87 8.78 3.59
CA VAL A 110 6.66 9.10 5.01
C VAL A 110 7.78 8.53 5.87
N ALA A 111 8.28 7.34 5.53
CA ALA A 111 9.36 6.65 6.22
C ALA A 111 10.78 7.03 5.72
N ALA A 112 10.91 8.00 4.83
CA ALA A 112 12.18 8.34 4.19
C ALA A 112 13.27 8.74 5.20
N ASP A 113 12.98 9.61 6.15
CA ASP A 113 13.94 10.08 7.14
C ASP A 113 14.59 8.94 7.95
N PRO A 114 13.82 8.05 8.62
CA PRO A 114 14.42 6.89 9.28
C PRO A 114 15.10 5.92 8.30
N LEU A 115 14.60 5.75 7.07
CA LEU A 115 15.21 4.88 6.05
C LEU A 115 16.63 5.35 5.70
N PHE A 116 16.81 6.64 5.40
CA PHE A 116 18.13 7.20 5.06
C PHE A 116 19.10 7.10 6.24
N THR A 117 18.62 7.31 7.45
CA THR A 117 19.46 7.26 8.65
C THR A 117 19.86 5.84 9.04
N VAL A 118 18.96 4.85 8.91
CA VAL A 118 19.28 3.46 9.24
C VAL A 118 20.28 2.84 8.26
N SER A 119 20.37 3.33 7.04
CA SER A 119 21.46 2.97 6.13
C SER A 119 22.85 3.22 6.74
N TYR A 120 22.97 4.27 7.53
CA TYR A 120 24.22 4.63 8.22
C TYR A 120 24.39 3.86 9.54
N THR A 121 23.37 3.77 10.38
CA THR A 121 23.47 3.02 11.65
C THR A 121 23.69 1.54 11.42
N GLY A 122 23.20 1.00 10.31
CA GLY A 122 23.18 -0.44 10.08
C GLY A 122 22.24 -1.16 11.05
N VAL A 123 22.42 -2.45 11.16
CA VAL A 123 21.53 -3.38 11.88
C VAL A 123 22.28 -4.20 12.93
N ASN A 124 21.57 -4.93 13.80
CA ASN A 124 22.09 -6.02 14.62
C ASN A 124 21.37 -7.34 14.24
N GLY A 125 20.06 -7.44 14.44
CA GLY A 125 19.24 -8.39 13.71
C GLY A 125 18.89 -7.82 12.33
N GLY A 126 18.65 -8.67 11.34
CA GLY A 126 18.33 -8.24 9.98
C GLY A 126 17.07 -7.35 9.91
N LEU A 127 17.07 -6.39 9.00
CA LEU A 127 15.93 -5.50 8.73
C LEU A 127 15.57 -5.55 7.24
N VAL A 128 14.33 -5.93 6.96
CA VAL A 128 13.77 -5.93 5.60
C VAL A 128 12.65 -4.91 5.51
N VAL A 129 12.71 -4.07 4.49
CA VAL A 129 11.69 -3.06 4.18
C VAL A 129 11.01 -3.46 2.89
N VAL A 130 9.77 -3.94 2.97
CA VAL A 130 8.97 -4.29 1.80
C VAL A 130 8.24 -3.06 1.32
N VAL A 131 8.48 -2.68 0.08
CA VAL A 131 7.80 -1.56 -0.57
C VAL A 131 7.05 -2.05 -1.80
N ALA A 132 5.77 -1.68 -1.92
CA ALA A 132 4.95 -2.04 -3.06
C ALA A 132 4.65 -0.81 -3.92
N ASP A 133 5.20 -0.80 -5.14
CA ASP A 133 4.91 0.19 -6.18
C ASP A 133 3.60 -0.17 -6.89
N ASP A 134 2.95 0.84 -7.46
CA ASP A 134 1.65 0.71 -8.12
C ASP A 134 1.68 1.27 -9.55
N PRO A 135 2.41 0.60 -10.50
CA PRO A 135 2.38 0.97 -11.91
C PRO A 135 0.95 0.98 -12.43
N GLY A 136 0.57 2.03 -13.16
CA GLY A 136 -0.81 2.23 -13.63
C GLY A 136 -1.75 2.86 -12.60
N MET A 137 -1.27 3.16 -11.39
CA MET A 137 -2.06 3.87 -10.35
C MET A 137 -3.41 3.22 -10.04
N HIS A 138 -3.46 1.89 -9.88
CA HIS A 138 -4.71 1.17 -9.58
C HIS A 138 -5.37 1.63 -8.27
N SER A 139 -4.55 2.04 -7.29
CA SER A 139 -5.02 2.52 -5.98
C SER A 139 -4.20 3.72 -5.45
N SER A 140 -3.48 4.43 -6.32
CA SER A 140 -2.53 5.47 -5.93
C SER A 140 -2.85 6.82 -6.57
N GLN A 141 -2.43 7.91 -5.91
CA GLN A 141 -2.58 9.27 -6.40
C GLN A 141 -1.45 9.71 -7.36
N ASN A 142 -0.40 8.93 -7.49
CA ASN A 142 0.71 9.15 -8.43
C ASN A 142 1.45 7.84 -8.71
N GLU A 143 2.25 7.80 -9.75
CA GLU A 143 3.24 6.75 -10.01
C GLU A 143 4.58 7.16 -9.40
N GLN A 144 5.25 6.20 -8.75
CA GLN A 144 6.59 6.39 -8.19
C GLN A 144 7.41 5.13 -8.39
N ASP A 145 8.72 5.30 -8.53
CA ASP A 145 9.68 4.21 -8.61
C ASP A 145 10.55 4.16 -7.36
N SER A 146 10.30 3.21 -6.51
CA SER A 146 11.01 3.06 -5.23
C SER A 146 12.48 2.68 -5.38
N ARG A 147 12.94 2.29 -6.58
CA ARG A 147 14.35 2.01 -6.87
C ARG A 147 15.23 3.26 -6.71
N TYR A 148 14.69 4.46 -6.90
CA TYR A 148 15.40 5.71 -6.58
C TYR A 148 15.71 5.86 -5.10
N TYR A 149 14.82 5.39 -4.21
CA TYR A 149 15.10 5.37 -2.77
C TYR A 149 16.26 4.45 -2.43
N ALA A 150 16.30 3.25 -3.02
CA ALA A 150 17.43 2.33 -2.84
C ALA A 150 18.75 2.98 -3.21
N ARG A 151 18.80 3.62 -4.39
CA ARG A 151 19.97 4.32 -4.91
C ARG A 151 20.39 5.49 -4.02
N SER A 152 19.44 6.36 -3.64
CA SER A 152 19.72 7.56 -2.85
C SER A 152 20.09 7.25 -1.40
N ALA A 153 19.49 6.23 -0.79
CA ALA A 153 19.78 5.81 0.57
C ALA A 153 20.97 4.84 0.69
N HIS A 154 21.56 4.40 -0.43
CA HIS A 154 22.64 3.41 -0.47
C HIS A 154 22.25 2.08 0.21
N ILE A 155 21.08 1.57 -0.13
CA ILE A 155 20.47 0.36 0.41
C ILE A 155 20.26 -0.66 -0.71
N PRO A 156 20.67 -1.94 -0.58
CA PRO A 156 20.40 -2.95 -1.60
C PRO A 156 18.89 -3.20 -1.76
N MET A 157 18.49 -3.47 -3.00
CA MET A 157 17.09 -3.77 -3.35
C MET A 157 16.98 -5.04 -4.17
N LEU A 158 16.06 -5.90 -3.74
CA LEU A 158 15.64 -7.13 -4.42
C LEU A 158 14.27 -6.93 -5.05
N GLU A 159 14.05 -7.57 -6.21
CA GLU A 159 12.79 -7.50 -6.95
C GLU A 159 12.41 -8.90 -7.49
N PRO A 160 11.42 -9.56 -6.85
CA PRO A 160 10.98 -10.90 -7.23
C PRO A 160 10.09 -10.87 -8.48
N ALA A 161 10.11 -11.95 -9.25
CA ALA A 161 9.34 -12.13 -10.49
C ALA A 161 8.06 -12.95 -10.33
N ASP A 162 7.87 -13.61 -9.19
CA ASP A 162 6.69 -14.41 -8.85
C ASP A 162 6.59 -14.62 -7.32
N SER A 163 5.56 -15.37 -6.88
CA SER A 163 5.35 -15.62 -5.45
C SER A 163 6.42 -16.51 -4.82
N GLN A 164 7.02 -17.44 -5.58
CA GLN A 164 8.13 -18.25 -5.05
C GLN A 164 9.34 -17.38 -4.73
N GLU A 165 9.74 -16.55 -5.70
CA GLU A 165 10.83 -15.59 -5.46
C GLU A 165 10.49 -14.58 -4.37
N ALA A 166 9.22 -14.14 -4.26
CA ALA A 166 8.78 -13.23 -3.20
C ALA A 166 9.05 -13.83 -1.80
N LYS A 167 8.79 -15.14 -1.62
CA LYS A 167 9.13 -15.86 -0.38
C LYS A 167 10.65 -15.99 -0.18
N ASP A 168 11.35 -16.48 -1.18
CA ASP A 168 12.78 -16.81 -1.07
C ASP A 168 13.63 -15.55 -0.90
N PHE A 169 13.26 -14.45 -1.57
CA PHE A 169 13.97 -13.18 -1.46
C PHE A 169 13.82 -12.51 -0.09
N VAL A 170 12.73 -12.78 0.65
CA VAL A 170 12.65 -12.34 2.06
C VAL A 170 13.74 -13.00 2.89
N LYS A 171 13.94 -14.32 2.74
CA LYS A 171 14.99 -15.06 3.47
C LYS A 171 16.37 -14.53 3.11
N LEU A 172 16.65 -14.41 1.81
CA LEU A 172 17.91 -13.85 1.32
C LEU A 172 18.13 -12.41 1.79
N ALA A 173 17.07 -11.58 1.81
CA ALA A 173 17.16 -10.20 2.26
C ALA A 173 17.64 -10.10 3.71
N PHE A 174 17.20 -11.00 4.60
CA PHE A 174 17.71 -11.05 5.98
C PHE A 174 19.16 -11.47 6.05
N GLU A 175 19.59 -12.44 5.26
CA GLU A 175 20.98 -12.86 5.18
C GLU A 175 21.90 -11.72 4.68
N LEU A 176 21.49 -11.03 3.61
CA LEU A 176 22.18 -9.87 3.08
C LEU A 176 22.21 -8.71 4.09
N SER A 177 21.08 -8.44 4.75
CA SER A 177 20.99 -7.40 5.77
C SER A 177 22.00 -7.62 6.88
N GLU A 178 22.09 -8.83 7.40
CA GLU A 178 23.01 -9.19 8.48
C GLU A 178 24.47 -9.26 8.03
N LYS A 179 24.74 -9.76 6.80
CA LYS A 179 26.09 -9.86 6.22
C LYS A 179 26.69 -8.48 5.96
N TYR A 180 25.90 -7.57 5.40
CA TYR A 180 26.39 -6.27 4.96
C TYR A 180 26.07 -5.10 5.91
N ASP A 181 25.52 -5.37 7.09
CA ASP A 181 25.18 -4.36 8.10
C ASP A 181 24.32 -3.22 7.52
N THR A 182 23.18 -3.57 6.89
CA THR A 182 22.29 -2.63 6.20
C THR A 182 20.86 -3.14 6.19
N PRO A 183 19.83 -2.30 6.17
CA PRO A 183 18.52 -2.76 5.76
C PRO A 183 18.56 -3.22 4.30
N VAL A 184 17.60 -4.05 3.91
CA VAL A 184 17.37 -4.46 2.51
C VAL A 184 15.97 -4.10 2.10
N LEU A 185 15.83 -3.44 0.94
CA LEU A 185 14.53 -3.19 0.32
C LEU A 185 14.10 -4.42 -0.50
N LEU A 186 12.86 -4.85 -0.31
CA LEU A 186 12.20 -5.82 -1.17
C LEU A 186 11.09 -5.10 -1.93
N ARG A 187 11.29 -4.88 -3.23
CA ARG A 187 10.34 -4.18 -4.08
C ARG A 187 9.35 -5.16 -4.70
N LEU A 188 8.07 -4.90 -4.47
CA LEU A 188 6.97 -5.55 -5.16
C LEU A 188 6.29 -4.55 -6.08
N THR A 189 5.54 -5.05 -7.05
CA THR A 189 4.54 -4.27 -7.80
C THR A 189 3.16 -4.82 -7.49
N THR A 190 2.10 -4.08 -7.84
CA THR A 190 0.71 -4.52 -7.66
C THR A 190 0.49 -5.92 -8.24
N ARG A 191 1.10 -6.24 -9.40
CA ARG A 191 0.97 -7.55 -10.03
C ARG A 191 1.60 -8.66 -9.21
N ILE A 192 2.82 -8.48 -8.72
CA ILE A 192 3.46 -9.47 -7.85
C ILE A 192 2.68 -9.62 -6.54
N SER A 193 2.25 -8.51 -5.94
CA SER A 193 1.49 -8.53 -4.68
C SER A 193 0.22 -9.39 -4.76
N HIS A 194 -0.51 -9.31 -5.88
CA HIS A 194 -1.84 -9.90 -6.02
C HIS A 194 -1.93 -11.04 -7.05
N SER A 195 -0.85 -11.38 -7.78
CA SER A 195 -0.80 -12.61 -8.58
C SER A 195 -0.56 -13.84 -7.70
N GLN A 196 -0.89 -15.01 -8.22
CA GLN A 196 -0.72 -16.28 -7.53
C GLN A 196 0.19 -17.21 -8.32
N SER A 197 1.13 -17.84 -7.63
CA SER A 197 1.91 -18.95 -8.16
C SER A 197 2.14 -20.03 -7.08
N LEU A 198 2.63 -21.19 -7.50
CA LEU A 198 2.97 -22.29 -6.59
C LEU A 198 4.21 -21.91 -5.79
N VAL A 199 4.15 -22.10 -4.48
CA VAL A 199 5.22 -21.77 -3.52
C VAL A 199 5.55 -22.99 -2.69
N SER A 200 6.83 -23.38 -2.65
CA SER A 200 7.33 -24.44 -1.78
C SER A 200 7.40 -23.97 -0.34
N LEU A 201 6.94 -24.80 0.59
CA LEU A 201 7.00 -24.51 2.02
C LEU A 201 8.24 -25.14 2.64
N GLU A 202 8.88 -24.42 3.56
CA GLU A 202 10.02 -24.88 4.34
C GLU A 202 9.77 -24.69 5.83
N GLU A 203 10.54 -25.40 6.65
CA GLU A 203 10.52 -25.23 8.10
C GLU A 203 11.15 -23.88 8.48
N PRO A 204 10.62 -23.19 9.49
CA PRO A 204 11.17 -21.92 9.93
C PRO A 204 12.56 -22.08 10.55
N LEU A 205 13.41 -21.09 10.31
CA LEU A 205 14.64 -20.94 11.07
C LEU A 205 14.33 -20.63 12.54
N PRO A 206 15.23 -20.92 13.48
CA PRO A 206 15.02 -20.55 14.87
C PRO A 206 14.76 -19.05 15.04
N PHE A 207 13.74 -18.69 15.81
CA PHE A 207 13.41 -17.31 16.16
C PHE A 207 14.41 -16.74 17.18
N SER A 208 15.69 -16.66 16.79
CA SER A 208 16.79 -16.24 17.64
C SER A 208 16.87 -14.72 17.78
N ILE A 209 17.39 -14.27 18.93
CA ILE A 209 17.67 -12.86 19.18
C ILE A 209 19.18 -12.75 19.43
N LYS A 210 19.85 -11.88 18.68
CA LYS A 210 21.25 -11.54 18.89
C LYS A 210 21.40 -10.67 20.13
N GLU A 211 22.50 -10.82 20.87
CA GLU A 211 22.76 -10.00 22.03
C GLU A 211 22.91 -8.52 21.64
N TYR A 212 22.25 -7.64 22.36
CA TYR A 212 22.41 -6.20 22.20
C TYR A 212 23.71 -5.73 22.89
N THR A 213 24.57 -5.12 22.12
CA THR A 213 25.79 -4.47 22.63
C THR A 213 25.70 -2.96 22.44
N LYS A 214 25.85 -2.20 23.55
CA LYS A 214 25.86 -0.74 23.49
C LYS A 214 27.01 -0.22 22.61
N ASN A 215 26.66 0.44 21.51
CA ASN A 215 27.64 1.01 20.58
C ASN A 215 27.18 2.39 20.06
N PRO A 216 27.38 3.47 20.85
CA PRO A 216 26.99 4.81 20.43
C PRO A 216 27.69 5.28 19.13
N GLN A 217 28.89 4.81 18.84
CA GLN A 217 29.61 5.18 17.61
C GLN A 217 28.93 4.63 16.36
N LYS A 218 28.23 3.50 16.48
CA LYS A 218 27.46 2.89 15.40
C LYS A 218 26.03 3.45 15.32
N TYR A 219 25.35 3.61 16.46
CA TYR A 219 23.90 3.85 16.48
C TYR A 219 23.50 5.32 16.72
N VAL A 220 24.43 6.22 17.05
CA VAL A 220 24.13 7.64 17.25
C VAL A 220 24.71 8.46 16.09
N MET A 221 23.83 8.96 15.20
CA MET A 221 24.24 9.66 13.98
C MET A 221 24.49 11.16 14.22
N MET A 222 25.48 11.47 15.07
CA MET A 222 26.06 12.81 15.10
C MET A 222 27.05 13.01 13.93
N PRO A 223 27.27 14.23 13.45
CA PRO A 223 28.11 14.49 12.25
C PRO A 223 29.47 13.81 12.26
N GLY A 224 30.15 13.74 13.42
CA GLY A 224 31.46 13.10 13.54
C GLY A 224 31.42 11.58 13.39
N MET A 225 30.32 10.93 13.82
CA MET A 225 30.07 9.49 13.67
C MET A 225 29.58 9.17 12.27
N ALA A 226 28.64 9.97 11.77
CA ALA A 226 28.06 9.81 10.44
C ALA A 226 29.13 9.84 9.32
N ARG A 227 30.13 10.73 9.40
CA ARG A 227 31.24 10.77 8.42
C ARG A 227 32.01 9.46 8.35
N LYS A 228 32.25 8.82 9.51
CA LYS A 228 32.94 7.51 9.55
C LYS A 228 32.06 6.40 8.97
N ARG A 229 30.78 6.43 9.33
CA ARG A 229 29.80 5.46 8.79
C ARG A 229 29.61 5.63 7.29
N HIS A 230 29.67 6.86 6.75
CA HIS A 230 29.58 7.09 5.30
C HIS A 230 30.66 6.35 4.52
N VAL A 231 31.92 6.37 5.00
CA VAL A 231 32.99 5.60 4.37
C VAL A 231 32.66 4.11 4.32
N PHE A 232 32.10 3.58 5.40
CA PHE A 232 31.66 2.19 5.46
C PHE A 232 30.51 1.91 4.50
N VAL A 233 29.52 2.82 4.42
CA VAL A 233 28.37 2.71 3.50
C VAL A 233 28.84 2.64 2.04
N GLU A 234 29.75 3.52 1.63
CA GLU A 234 30.30 3.53 0.27
C GLU A 234 31.09 2.26 -0.06
N GLN A 235 31.89 1.76 0.89
CA GLN A 235 32.62 0.51 0.67
C GLN A 235 31.66 -0.69 0.57
N ARG A 236 30.66 -0.76 1.45
CA ARG A 236 29.62 -1.78 1.43
C ARG A 236 28.92 -1.87 0.07
N MET A 237 28.58 -0.72 -0.54
CA MET A 237 27.91 -0.71 -1.84
C MET A 237 28.82 -1.23 -2.96
N LYS A 238 30.13 -1.01 -2.88
CA LYS A 238 31.10 -1.58 -3.82
C LYS A 238 31.22 -3.09 -3.65
N ASP A 239 31.27 -3.57 -2.41
CA ASP A 239 31.35 -5.00 -2.10
C ASP A 239 30.07 -5.72 -2.57
N LEU A 240 28.90 -5.14 -2.29
CA LEU A 240 27.62 -5.65 -2.78
C LEU A 240 27.53 -5.70 -4.31
N ALA A 241 27.98 -4.64 -5.02
CA ALA A 241 27.99 -4.61 -6.48
C ALA A 241 28.88 -5.73 -7.07
N LYS A 242 30.00 -6.02 -6.43
CA LYS A 242 30.87 -7.13 -6.84
C LYS A 242 30.22 -8.48 -6.55
N ASP A 243 29.79 -8.70 -5.30
CA ASP A 243 29.22 -9.98 -4.86
C ASP A 243 27.91 -10.31 -5.61
N SER A 244 27.13 -9.28 -6.03
CA SER A 244 25.88 -9.45 -6.78
C SER A 244 26.07 -10.14 -8.13
N CYS A 245 27.27 -10.13 -8.69
CA CYS A 245 27.58 -10.87 -9.91
C CYS A 245 27.54 -12.40 -9.71
N GLU A 246 27.70 -12.86 -8.48
CA GLU A 246 27.73 -14.29 -8.12
C GLU A 246 26.41 -14.76 -7.49
N PHE A 247 25.44 -13.87 -7.26
CA PHE A 247 24.17 -14.25 -6.66
C PHE A 247 23.27 -14.99 -7.65
N GLU A 248 22.81 -16.17 -7.27
CA GLU A 248 21.95 -17.05 -8.10
C GLU A 248 20.63 -16.37 -8.51
N ILE A 249 20.19 -15.34 -7.78
CA ILE A 249 19.03 -14.55 -8.14
C ILE A 249 19.22 -13.68 -9.38
N ASN A 250 20.49 -13.41 -9.75
CA ASN A 250 20.89 -12.76 -11.00
C ASN A 250 21.37 -13.84 -11.97
N ARG A 251 20.52 -14.28 -12.89
CA ARG A 251 20.82 -15.43 -13.73
C ARG A 251 20.75 -15.13 -15.21
N ILE A 252 21.71 -15.69 -15.95
CA ILE A 252 21.73 -15.68 -17.41
C ILE A 252 21.07 -16.96 -17.95
N GLU A 253 20.10 -16.81 -18.83
CA GLU A 253 19.44 -17.87 -19.57
C GLU A 253 19.76 -17.71 -21.06
N MET A 254 20.86 -18.30 -21.55
CA MET A 254 21.23 -18.22 -22.97
C MET A 254 20.41 -19.19 -23.81
N ARG A 255 19.79 -18.67 -24.88
CA ARG A 255 19.04 -19.44 -25.90
C ARG A 255 19.41 -19.01 -27.31
N SER A 256 19.51 -17.71 -27.56
CA SER A 256 19.82 -17.11 -28.83
C SER A 256 20.83 -15.98 -28.65
N GLU A 257 21.73 -15.81 -29.61
CA GLU A 257 22.66 -14.67 -29.63
C GLU A 257 22.03 -13.41 -30.29
N LYS A 258 20.87 -13.56 -30.96
CA LYS A 258 20.25 -12.44 -31.70
C LYS A 258 19.61 -11.39 -30.80
N ILE A 259 18.84 -11.84 -29.79
CA ILE A 259 18.10 -10.98 -28.87
C ILE A 259 18.46 -11.34 -27.44
N GLY A 260 18.99 -10.36 -26.73
CA GLY A 260 19.20 -10.39 -25.29
C GLY A 260 18.27 -9.40 -24.57
N ILE A 261 17.70 -9.83 -23.46
CA ILE A 261 16.78 -9.03 -22.67
C ILE A 261 17.27 -8.99 -21.22
N ILE A 262 17.56 -7.79 -20.72
CA ILE A 262 17.79 -7.54 -19.29
C ILE A 262 16.47 -7.10 -18.69
N THR A 263 16.04 -7.73 -17.61
CA THR A 263 14.76 -7.43 -16.97
C THR A 263 14.70 -7.90 -15.51
N SER A 264 13.71 -7.43 -14.75
CA SER A 264 13.44 -7.78 -13.35
C SER A 264 11.94 -7.89 -13.09
N GLY A 265 11.57 -8.37 -11.90
CA GLY A 265 10.19 -8.38 -11.45
C GLY A 265 9.24 -9.11 -12.40
N ILE A 266 7.99 -8.67 -12.42
CA ILE A 266 6.94 -9.29 -13.26
C ILE A 266 7.23 -9.17 -14.76
N VAL A 267 7.96 -8.14 -15.18
CA VAL A 267 8.30 -7.92 -16.59
C VAL A 267 9.10 -9.09 -17.18
N TYR A 268 9.88 -9.80 -16.33
CA TYR A 268 10.56 -11.04 -16.74
C TYR A 268 9.57 -12.09 -17.24
N GLN A 269 8.44 -12.28 -16.55
CA GLN A 269 7.42 -13.27 -16.95
C GLN A 269 6.78 -12.85 -18.30
N TYR A 270 6.44 -11.58 -18.47
CA TYR A 270 5.87 -11.07 -19.72
C TYR A 270 6.84 -11.13 -20.90
N ALA A 271 8.10 -10.79 -20.66
CA ALA A 271 9.12 -10.85 -21.71
C ALA A 271 9.39 -12.29 -22.15
N LYS A 272 9.37 -13.24 -21.21
CA LYS A 272 9.56 -14.67 -21.48
C LYS A 272 8.38 -15.29 -22.24
N GLU A 273 7.16 -14.81 -21.99
CA GLU A 273 5.97 -15.19 -22.73
C GLU A 273 6.03 -14.65 -24.18
N ALA A 274 6.39 -13.35 -24.33
CA ALA A 274 6.46 -12.69 -25.63
C ALA A 274 7.59 -13.22 -26.51
N PHE A 275 8.76 -13.51 -25.94
CA PHE A 275 9.97 -13.94 -26.64
C PHE A 275 10.61 -15.18 -25.99
N PRO A 276 9.97 -16.36 -26.07
CA PRO A 276 10.46 -17.56 -25.39
C PRO A 276 11.84 -18.03 -25.89
N GLU A 277 12.25 -17.65 -27.11
CA GLU A 277 13.54 -17.99 -27.71
C GLU A 277 14.65 -16.95 -27.49
N ALA A 278 14.35 -15.81 -26.85
CA ALA A 278 15.35 -14.81 -26.52
C ALA A 278 16.26 -15.28 -25.36
N SER A 279 17.44 -14.70 -25.28
CA SER A 279 18.30 -14.83 -24.10
C SER A 279 17.93 -13.80 -23.05
N PHE A 280 18.00 -14.21 -21.78
CA PHE A 280 17.61 -13.34 -20.66
C PHE A 280 18.76 -13.19 -19.67
N LEU A 281 18.95 -11.98 -19.20
CA LEU A 281 19.57 -11.72 -17.89
C LEU A 281 18.46 -11.27 -16.95
N LYS A 282 18.00 -12.18 -16.09
CA LYS A 282 17.03 -11.89 -15.06
C LYS A 282 17.75 -11.34 -13.84
N LEU A 283 17.43 -10.12 -13.45
CA LEU A 283 17.95 -9.47 -12.25
C LEU A 283 17.01 -9.71 -11.08
N GLY A 284 17.52 -10.32 -10.03
CA GLY A 284 16.84 -10.40 -8.73
C GLY A 284 17.28 -9.27 -7.81
N MET A 285 18.53 -8.81 -7.92
CA MET A 285 19.01 -7.59 -7.27
C MET A 285 19.04 -6.45 -8.30
N VAL A 286 18.22 -5.42 -8.07
CA VAL A 286 18.10 -4.25 -8.95
C VAL A 286 18.89 -3.04 -8.46
N HIS A 287 19.44 -3.13 -7.25
CA HIS A 287 20.41 -2.16 -6.73
C HIS A 287 21.29 -2.81 -5.62
N PRO A 288 22.65 -2.67 -5.68
CA PRO A 288 23.40 -2.23 -6.86
C PRO A 288 23.34 -3.26 -7.99
N LEU A 289 23.51 -2.80 -9.23
CA LEU A 289 23.49 -3.69 -10.40
C LEU A 289 24.78 -4.51 -10.52
N PRO A 290 24.71 -5.79 -10.96
CA PRO A 290 25.86 -6.67 -11.19
C PRO A 290 26.57 -6.31 -12.49
N LYS A 291 27.44 -5.28 -12.45
CA LYS A 291 28.03 -4.67 -13.65
C LYS A 291 28.75 -5.68 -14.54
N ASP A 292 29.63 -6.53 -13.97
CA ASP A 292 30.45 -7.45 -14.74
C ASP A 292 29.57 -8.55 -15.40
N LEU A 293 28.53 -9.01 -14.71
CA LEU A 293 27.57 -9.95 -15.26
C LEU A 293 26.76 -9.35 -16.42
N ILE A 294 26.39 -8.06 -16.33
CA ILE A 294 25.72 -7.32 -17.39
C ILE A 294 26.64 -7.13 -18.61
N LEU A 295 27.91 -6.79 -18.39
CA LEU A 295 28.91 -6.65 -19.45
C LEU A 295 29.14 -7.99 -20.19
N ASP A 296 29.26 -9.09 -19.43
CA ASP A 296 29.40 -10.43 -19.99
C ASP A 296 28.18 -10.81 -20.85
N PHE A 297 26.96 -10.66 -20.32
CA PHE A 297 25.73 -10.93 -21.05
C PHE A 297 25.59 -10.09 -22.32
N ALA A 298 25.82 -8.79 -22.22
CA ALA A 298 25.73 -7.86 -23.35
C ALA A 298 26.72 -8.22 -24.49
N SER A 299 27.90 -8.77 -24.14
CA SER A 299 28.89 -9.20 -25.14
C SER A 299 28.50 -10.44 -25.95
N ARG A 300 27.47 -11.18 -25.50
CA ARG A 300 27.02 -12.44 -26.09
C ARG A 300 25.78 -12.30 -26.97
N VAL A 301 25.25 -11.10 -27.15
CA VAL A 301 24.03 -10.86 -27.92
C VAL A 301 24.21 -9.74 -28.95
N GLU A 302 23.53 -9.85 -30.08
CA GLU A 302 23.61 -8.86 -31.16
C GLU A 302 22.78 -7.61 -30.82
N THR A 303 21.56 -7.78 -30.28
CA THR A 303 20.68 -6.69 -29.92
C THR A 303 20.28 -6.85 -28.45
N LEU A 304 20.51 -5.81 -27.66
CA LEU A 304 20.22 -5.80 -26.25
C LEU A 304 19.02 -4.90 -25.95
N TYR A 305 18.00 -5.46 -25.29
CA TYR A 305 16.87 -4.73 -24.74
C TYR A 305 16.96 -4.66 -23.22
N VAL A 306 16.53 -3.53 -22.65
CA VAL A 306 16.28 -3.39 -21.21
C VAL A 306 14.79 -3.16 -20.99
N LEU A 307 14.13 -4.12 -20.37
CA LEU A 307 12.68 -4.07 -20.11
C LEU A 307 12.42 -3.89 -18.62
N GLU A 308 11.90 -2.74 -18.28
CA GLU A 308 11.56 -2.35 -16.89
C GLU A 308 10.35 -1.43 -16.90
N GLU A 309 9.41 -1.64 -15.96
CA GLU A 309 8.30 -0.71 -15.74
C GLU A 309 8.79 0.57 -15.07
N LEU A 310 8.01 1.66 -15.19
CA LEU A 310 8.29 2.98 -14.64
C LEU A 310 9.57 3.61 -15.22
N GLU A 311 10.52 4.00 -14.39
CA GLU A 311 11.68 4.81 -14.76
C GLU A 311 12.84 3.97 -15.34
N PRO A 312 13.72 4.55 -16.19
CA PRO A 312 14.83 3.84 -16.85
C PRO A 312 16.05 3.63 -15.94
N ILE A 313 15.87 3.09 -14.75
CA ILE A 313 16.95 2.99 -13.76
C ILE A 313 18.02 1.97 -14.15
N ILE A 314 17.61 0.82 -14.70
CA ILE A 314 18.53 -0.21 -15.20
C ILE A 314 19.15 0.27 -16.52
N GLU A 315 18.32 0.74 -17.43
CA GLU A 315 18.75 1.21 -18.75
C GLU A 315 19.78 2.34 -18.65
N GLU A 316 19.53 3.37 -17.83
CA GLU A 316 20.47 4.49 -17.63
C GLU A 316 21.84 4.02 -17.14
N GLN A 317 21.87 3.08 -16.20
CA GLN A 317 23.13 2.55 -15.68
C GLN A 317 23.86 1.71 -16.75
N VAL A 318 23.15 0.84 -17.46
CA VAL A 318 23.70 0.02 -18.54
C VAL A 318 24.29 0.92 -19.63
N ARG A 319 23.56 1.94 -20.06
CA ARG A 319 24.05 2.92 -21.05
C ARG A 319 25.24 3.75 -20.52
N SER A 320 25.26 4.10 -19.24
CA SER A 320 26.38 4.83 -18.62
C SER A 320 27.69 4.07 -18.65
N TRP A 321 27.66 2.75 -18.78
CA TRP A 321 28.83 1.89 -18.94
C TRP A 321 29.26 1.71 -20.40
N GLY A 322 28.63 2.42 -21.33
CA GLY A 322 28.93 2.38 -22.76
C GLY A 322 28.31 1.20 -23.49
N ILE A 323 27.36 0.49 -22.89
CA ILE A 323 26.64 -0.62 -23.51
C ILE A 323 25.46 -0.05 -24.30
N PRO A 324 25.37 -0.26 -25.63
CA PRO A 324 24.20 0.12 -26.40
C PRO A 324 23.02 -0.80 -26.00
N ALA A 325 21.94 -0.20 -25.55
CA ALA A 325 20.73 -0.92 -25.17
C ALA A 325 19.50 -0.15 -25.63
N ILE A 326 18.45 -0.88 -26.00
CA ILE A 326 17.15 -0.35 -26.41
C ILE A 326 16.19 -0.51 -25.23
N GLY A 327 15.52 0.55 -24.84
CA GLY A 327 14.60 0.53 -23.68
C GLY A 327 13.45 1.52 -23.84
N LYS A 328 13.44 2.60 -23.06
CA LYS A 328 12.32 3.57 -22.99
C LYS A 328 12.06 4.32 -24.30
N GLU A 329 12.92 4.23 -25.28
CA GLU A 329 12.62 4.70 -26.64
C GLU A 329 11.51 3.88 -27.33
N LEU A 330 11.29 2.62 -26.91
CA LEU A 330 10.20 1.76 -27.39
C LEU A 330 9.08 1.58 -26.33
N PHE A 331 9.41 1.72 -25.06
CA PHE A 331 8.52 1.36 -23.95
C PHE A 331 8.14 2.58 -23.11
N SER A 332 6.84 2.69 -22.77
CA SER A 332 6.34 3.76 -21.92
C SER A 332 6.98 3.75 -20.53
N VAL A 333 7.14 4.95 -19.95
CA VAL A 333 7.43 5.13 -18.51
C VAL A 333 6.15 5.08 -17.66
N GLN A 334 4.99 5.03 -18.30
CA GLN A 334 3.69 5.05 -17.63
C GLN A 334 3.01 3.68 -17.70
N GLY A 335 2.42 3.28 -16.59
CA GLY A 335 1.58 2.10 -16.51
C GLY A 335 2.34 0.78 -16.45
N GLU A 336 1.56 -0.30 -16.53
CA GLU A 336 2.06 -1.67 -16.53
C GLU A 336 2.38 -2.14 -17.94
N TYR A 337 3.30 -3.08 -18.06
CA TYR A 337 3.56 -3.80 -19.31
C TYR A 337 2.71 -5.06 -19.40
N THR A 338 2.57 -5.55 -20.63
CA THR A 338 1.99 -6.86 -20.95
C THR A 338 2.84 -7.57 -21.99
N ALA A 339 2.71 -8.90 -22.10
CA ALA A 339 3.42 -9.67 -23.11
C ALA A 339 3.14 -9.16 -24.53
N ASN A 340 1.88 -8.84 -24.84
CA ASN A 340 1.48 -8.30 -26.14
C ASN A 340 2.13 -6.94 -26.45
N MET A 341 2.23 -6.03 -25.47
CA MET A 341 2.91 -4.74 -25.66
C MET A 341 4.39 -4.94 -25.97
N ILE A 342 5.04 -5.86 -25.25
CA ILE A 342 6.46 -6.20 -25.48
C ILE A 342 6.66 -6.81 -26.86
N GLU A 343 5.81 -7.75 -27.25
CA GLU A 343 5.85 -8.36 -28.58
C GLU A 343 5.69 -7.33 -29.70
N GLN A 344 4.70 -6.46 -29.59
CA GLN A 344 4.45 -5.40 -30.57
C GLN A 344 5.61 -4.42 -30.68
N ALA A 345 6.15 -3.98 -29.56
CA ALA A 345 7.22 -2.99 -29.52
C ALA A 345 8.51 -3.51 -30.15
N ILE A 346 8.89 -4.76 -29.90
CA ILE A 346 10.14 -5.35 -30.40
C ILE A 346 9.98 -5.87 -31.82
N SER A 347 8.87 -6.56 -32.15
CA SER A 347 8.68 -7.17 -33.48
C SER A 347 8.16 -6.20 -34.53
N GLY A 348 7.58 -5.06 -34.13
CA GLY A 348 6.87 -4.13 -35.00
C GLY A 348 5.54 -4.69 -35.55
N ILE A 349 5.11 -5.84 -35.10
CA ILE A 349 3.88 -6.49 -35.54
C ILE A 349 2.71 -5.92 -34.75
N THR A 350 1.78 -5.25 -35.41
CA THR A 350 0.52 -4.83 -34.79
C THR A 350 -0.35 -6.06 -34.57
N VAL A 351 -0.47 -6.49 -33.32
CA VAL A 351 -1.47 -7.50 -32.95
C VAL A 351 -2.86 -6.88 -33.18
N ASN A 352 -3.63 -7.49 -34.08
CA ASN A 352 -4.96 -6.99 -34.42
C ASN A 352 -5.91 -7.29 -33.24
N THR A 353 -5.81 -6.48 -32.20
CA THR A 353 -6.80 -6.50 -31.12
C THR A 353 -8.08 -5.92 -31.70
N GLN A 354 -9.14 -6.72 -31.75
CA GLN A 354 -10.46 -6.15 -31.99
C GLN A 354 -10.66 -5.01 -30.99
N PRO A 355 -11.11 -3.82 -31.41
CA PRO A 355 -11.38 -2.75 -30.47
C PRO A 355 -12.31 -3.31 -29.39
N ALA A 356 -11.85 -3.26 -28.16
CA ALA A 356 -12.71 -3.62 -27.04
C ALA A 356 -13.97 -2.76 -27.14
N GLU A 357 -15.16 -3.37 -27.04
CA GLU A 357 -16.38 -2.60 -26.89
C GLU A 357 -16.15 -1.58 -25.77
N GLU A 358 -16.46 -0.31 -26.02
CA GLU A 358 -16.37 0.72 -24.99
C GLU A 358 -17.30 0.32 -23.83
N LEU A 359 -16.70 -0.33 -22.83
CA LEU A 359 -17.44 -0.66 -21.61
C LEU A 359 -17.77 0.63 -20.86
N PRO A 360 -18.98 0.75 -20.30
CA PRO A 360 -19.34 1.93 -19.51
C PRO A 360 -18.39 2.07 -18.33
N ASN A 361 -17.86 3.28 -18.15
CA ASN A 361 -17.00 3.59 -17.01
C ASN A 361 -17.76 3.36 -15.70
N ARG A 362 -17.17 2.60 -14.78
CA ARG A 362 -17.73 2.29 -13.45
C ARG A 362 -16.81 2.86 -12.36
N PRO A 363 -16.80 4.18 -12.13
CA PRO A 363 -15.97 4.76 -11.10
C PRO A 363 -16.37 4.22 -9.71
N PRO A 364 -15.44 4.12 -8.76
CA PRO A 364 -15.77 3.77 -7.40
C PRO A 364 -16.75 4.79 -6.79
N VAL A 365 -17.67 4.31 -5.96
CA VAL A 365 -18.67 5.16 -5.30
C VAL A 365 -18.72 4.87 -3.80
N LEU A 366 -19.12 5.85 -3.01
CA LEU A 366 -19.40 5.62 -1.59
C LEU A 366 -20.51 4.56 -1.43
N CYS A 367 -20.39 3.71 -0.41
CA CYS A 367 -21.34 2.61 -0.15
C CYS A 367 -22.76 3.11 0.15
N PRO A 368 -23.83 2.30 -0.05
CA PRO A 368 -25.14 2.59 0.52
C PRO A 368 -25.04 2.79 2.03
N GLY A 369 -25.67 3.84 2.56
CA GLY A 369 -25.62 4.15 4.00
C GLY A 369 -24.31 4.75 4.51
N CYS A 370 -23.32 5.00 3.65
CA CYS A 370 -22.07 5.62 4.04
C CYS A 370 -22.28 6.98 4.75
N PRO A 371 -21.73 7.19 5.97
CA PRO A 371 -21.91 8.42 6.74
C PRO A 371 -21.35 9.66 6.04
N HIS A 372 -20.30 9.51 5.25
CA HIS A 372 -19.65 10.61 4.54
C HIS A 372 -20.59 11.34 3.55
N ARG A 373 -21.60 10.65 2.99
CA ARG A 373 -22.58 11.25 2.07
C ARG A 373 -23.30 12.44 2.67
N ALA A 374 -23.68 12.34 3.93
CA ALA A 374 -24.42 13.39 4.62
C ALA A 374 -23.55 14.63 4.83
N VAL A 375 -22.27 14.46 5.12
CA VAL A 375 -21.31 15.56 5.26
C VAL A 375 -21.17 16.30 3.94
N PHE A 376 -20.83 15.62 2.85
CA PHE A 376 -20.63 16.26 1.55
C PHE A 376 -21.91 16.86 0.96
N TYR A 377 -23.06 16.21 1.18
CA TYR A 377 -24.35 16.82 0.86
C TYR A 377 -24.53 18.15 1.61
N THR A 378 -24.11 18.23 2.87
CA THR A 378 -24.19 19.45 3.69
C THR A 378 -23.23 20.51 3.20
N LEU A 379 -21.96 20.16 2.89
CA LEU A 379 -20.95 21.08 2.35
C LEU A 379 -21.42 21.69 1.03
N LYS A 380 -21.89 20.87 0.10
CA LYS A 380 -22.45 21.35 -1.17
C LYS A 380 -23.65 22.27 -0.99
N LYS A 381 -24.55 21.97 -0.04
CA LYS A 381 -25.69 22.86 0.28
C LYS A 381 -25.27 24.21 0.80
N LEU A 382 -24.20 24.27 1.56
CA LEU A 382 -23.64 25.50 2.11
C LEU A 382 -22.67 26.20 1.14
N LYS A 383 -22.34 25.56 0.01
CA LYS A 383 -21.38 26.06 -1.01
C LYS A 383 -20.01 26.35 -0.39
N LEU A 384 -19.54 25.47 0.48
CA LEU A 384 -18.25 25.61 1.12
C LEU A 384 -17.15 25.04 0.23
N THR A 385 -16.00 25.67 0.22
CA THR A 385 -14.75 25.09 -0.28
C THR A 385 -14.22 24.10 0.75
N ALA A 386 -13.74 22.95 0.29
CA ALA A 386 -13.23 21.92 1.19
C ALA A 386 -11.86 21.42 0.74
N THR A 387 -10.84 21.63 1.57
CA THR A 387 -9.57 20.95 1.40
C THR A 387 -9.72 19.50 1.90
N GLY A 388 -9.49 18.55 1.02
CA GLY A 388 -9.69 17.12 1.28
C GLY A 388 -8.41 16.36 1.60
N ASP A 389 -8.60 15.13 2.02
CA ASP A 389 -7.54 14.20 2.39
C ASP A 389 -7.79 12.82 1.80
N ILE A 390 -6.92 11.85 2.09
CA ILE A 390 -6.95 10.48 1.56
C ILE A 390 -7.80 9.56 2.46
N GLY A 391 -8.81 8.94 1.87
CA GLY A 391 -9.70 7.97 2.51
C GLY A 391 -10.95 7.74 1.66
N CYS A 392 -11.89 6.90 2.12
CA CYS A 392 -13.17 6.68 1.40
C CYS A 392 -13.89 8.01 1.08
N TYR A 393 -13.76 8.99 1.95
CA TYR A 393 -14.37 10.32 1.79
C TYR A 393 -13.79 11.12 0.61
N THR A 394 -12.61 10.78 0.07
CA THR A 394 -12.11 11.39 -1.17
C THR A 394 -13.10 11.21 -2.32
N LEU A 395 -13.88 10.12 -2.32
CA LEU A 395 -14.96 9.88 -3.29
C LEU A 395 -16.10 10.91 -3.20
N GLY A 396 -16.12 11.74 -2.15
CA GLY A 396 -17.02 12.88 -2.04
C GLY A 396 -16.78 13.99 -3.09
N THR A 397 -15.65 13.95 -3.81
CA THR A 397 -15.41 14.84 -4.96
C THR A 397 -16.24 14.48 -6.18
N LEU A 398 -16.72 13.23 -6.28
CA LEU A 398 -17.47 12.76 -7.45
C LEU A 398 -18.90 13.27 -7.44
N SER A 399 -19.48 13.41 -8.65
CA SER A 399 -20.90 13.74 -8.82
C SER A 399 -21.78 12.65 -8.17
N PRO A 400 -22.90 13.00 -7.54
CA PRO A 400 -23.50 14.34 -7.44
C PRO A 400 -23.08 15.13 -6.19
N LEU A 401 -22.13 14.64 -5.38
CA LEU A 401 -21.72 15.27 -4.13
C LEU A 401 -20.83 16.50 -4.38
N GLU A 402 -19.76 16.34 -5.16
CA GLU A 402 -18.82 17.41 -5.56
C GLU A 402 -18.44 18.32 -4.37
N GLY A 403 -18.09 17.68 -3.26
CA GLY A 403 -17.90 18.33 -1.97
C GLY A 403 -16.47 18.44 -1.50
N LEU A 404 -15.48 18.11 -2.36
CA LEU A 404 -14.04 18.31 -2.12
C LEU A 404 -13.40 19.02 -3.30
N ASP A 405 -12.56 20.02 -3.02
CA ASP A 405 -11.87 20.85 -4.02
C ASP A 405 -10.41 20.45 -4.20
N THR A 406 -9.77 19.85 -3.19
CA THR A 406 -8.36 19.45 -3.24
C THR A 406 -8.12 18.13 -2.51
N CYS A 407 -7.09 17.39 -2.95
CA CYS A 407 -6.57 16.21 -2.25
C CYS A 407 -5.11 16.01 -2.70
N VAL A 408 -4.16 15.95 -1.76
CA VAL A 408 -2.71 15.85 -2.06
C VAL A 408 -2.10 14.59 -1.46
N CYS A 409 -2.00 14.52 -0.13
CA CYS A 409 -1.46 13.37 0.58
C CYS A 409 -2.12 13.23 1.95
N MET A 410 -1.87 12.14 2.65
CA MET A 410 -2.44 11.89 3.98
C MET A 410 -2.02 12.98 4.97
N GLY A 411 -3.00 13.59 5.63
CA GLY A 411 -2.83 14.65 6.62
C GLY A 411 -2.76 16.08 6.05
N ALA A 412 -2.69 16.23 4.72
CA ALA A 412 -2.46 17.53 4.09
C ALA A 412 -3.64 18.50 4.19
N SER A 413 -4.86 18.02 4.31
CA SER A 413 -6.08 18.85 4.28
C SER A 413 -6.05 19.99 5.30
N ILE A 414 -5.54 19.73 6.49
CA ILE A 414 -5.48 20.71 7.59
C ILE A 414 -4.46 21.82 7.27
N GLY A 415 -3.23 21.44 6.91
CA GLY A 415 -2.21 22.41 6.51
C GLY A 415 -2.59 23.22 5.29
N MET A 416 -3.26 22.58 4.31
CA MET A 416 -3.78 23.27 3.12
C MET A 416 -4.86 24.30 3.49
N ALA A 417 -5.80 23.94 4.38
CA ALA A 417 -6.81 24.89 4.87
C ALA A 417 -6.14 26.13 5.47
N HIS A 418 -5.12 25.92 6.29
CA HIS A 418 -4.34 27.03 6.86
C HIS A 418 -3.64 27.87 5.79
N GLY A 419 -3.03 27.20 4.80
CA GLY A 419 -2.40 27.89 3.66
C GLY A 419 -3.37 28.76 2.87
N PHE A 420 -4.57 28.26 2.57
CA PHE A 420 -5.65 29.04 1.94
C PHE A 420 -6.03 30.24 2.79
N GLU A 421 -6.21 30.07 4.10
CA GLU A 421 -6.50 31.17 5.03
C GLU A 421 -5.44 32.27 4.98
N LYS A 422 -4.15 31.88 4.97
CA LYS A 422 -3.04 32.86 4.95
C LYS A 422 -2.97 33.69 3.66
N VAL A 423 -3.38 33.09 2.53
CA VAL A 423 -3.37 33.77 1.22
C VAL A 423 -4.64 34.55 0.96
N LEU A 424 -5.81 33.96 1.23
CA LEU A 424 -7.12 34.52 0.87
C LEU A 424 -7.79 35.28 2.04
N GLY A 425 -7.19 35.19 3.24
CA GLY A 425 -7.65 35.92 4.42
C GLY A 425 -8.81 35.24 5.16
N LYS A 426 -9.19 35.85 6.29
CA LYS A 426 -10.20 35.33 7.22
C LYS A 426 -11.60 35.21 6.60
N ASP A 427 -11.97 36.14 5.71
CA ASP A 427 -13.29 36.11 5.05
C ASP A 427 -13.46 34.90 4.13
N PHE A 428 -12.38 34.43 3.55
CA PHE A 428 -12.40 33.19 2.79
C PHE A 428 -12.40 31.96 3.72
N ALA A 429 -11.64 32.00 4.81
CA ALA A 429 -11.61 30.92 5.81
C ALA A 429 -13.03 30.65 6.38
N LYS A 430 -13.88 31.66 6.51
CA LYS A 430 -15.29 31.52 6.90
C LYS A 430 -16.17 30.78 5.86
N LYS A 431 -15.64 30.48 4.68
CA LYS A 431 -16.34 29.77 3.59
C LYS A 431 -15.63 28.44 3.23
N MET A 432 -14.69 28.03 4.06
CA MET A 432 -13.86 26.88 3.80
C MET A 432 -13.76 25.98 5.02
N VAL A 433 -13.54 24.68 4.77
CA VAL A 433 -13.27 23.66 5.80
C VAL A 433 -12.14 22.74 5.36
N GLY A 434 -11.35 22.24 6.32
CA GLY A 434 -10.48 21.07 6.10
C GLY A 434 -11.24 19.80 6.45
N VAL A 435 -11.17 18.78 5.61
CA VAL A 435 -11.87 17.49 5.79
C VAL A 435 -10.87 16.35 5.86
N ILE A 436 -10.91 15.59 6.96
CA ILE A 436 -9.97 14.48 7.22
C ILE A 436 -10.68 13.32 7.92
N GLY A 437 -10.27 12.08 7.67
CA GLY A 437 -10.76 10.91 8.39
C GLY A 437 -10.07 10.72 9.75
N ASP A 438 -10.66 9.91 10.63
CA ASP A 438 -10.13 9.58 11.97
C ASP A 438 -8.73 8.96 11.91
N SER A 439 -8.54 7.90 11.13
CA SER A 439 -7.24 7.25 10.95
C SER A 439 -6.21 8.21 10.33
N THR A 440 -6.58 8.97 9.32
CA THR A 440 -5.70 9.93 8.64
C THR A 440 -5.33 11.11 9.55
N PHE A 441 -6.25 11.52 10.44
CA PHE A 441 -5.96 12.54 11.47
C PHE A 441 -4.89 12.05 12.45
N ILE A 442 -5.00 10.80 12.91
CA ILE A 442 -4.00 10.16 13.77
C ILE A 442 -2.67 9.97 13.03
N HIS A 443 -2.72 9.60 11.74
CA HIS A 443 -1.54 9.39 10.90
C HIS A 443 -0.64 10.63 10.80
N SER A 444 -1.20 11.77 10.41
CA SER A 444 -0.41 13.00 10.14
C SER A 444 -1.16 14.30 10.41
N GLY A 445 -2.48 14.27 10.59
CA GLY A 445 -3.31 15.48 10.74
C GLY A 445 -3.07 16.26 12.02
N ILE A 446 -2.63 15.61 13.08
CA ILE A 446 -2.39 16.23 14.40
C ILE A 446 -1.39 17.37 14.29
N GLY A 447 -0.29 17.19 13.54
CA GLY A 447 0.72 18.22 13.32
C GLY A 447 0.16 19.47 12.66
N GLY A 448 -0.70 19.31 11.64
CA GLY A 448 -1.39 20.40 10.98
C GLY A 448 -2.33 21.17 11.92
N LEU A 449 -3.01 20.47 12.84
CA LEU A 449 -3.88 21.13 13.82
C LEU A 449 -3.07 21.92 14.86
N ILE A 450 -1.94 21.40 15.33
CA ILE A 450 -1.00 22.11 16.19
C ILE A 450 -0.52 23.39 15.49
N ASP A 451 -0.18 23.30 14.20
CA ASP A 451 0.29 24.42 13.40
C ASP A 451 -0.76 25.54 13.30
N ILE A 452 -2.03 25.20 13.05
CA ILE A 452 -3.15 26.17 13.04
C ILE A 452 -3.24 26.91 14.37
N VAL A 453 -3.22 26.18 15.49
CA VAL A 453 -3.33 26.79 16.83
C VAL A 453 -2.13 27.66 17.14
N TYR A 454 -0.91 27.16 16.91
CA TYR A 454 0.33 27.89 17.17
C TYR A 454 0.43 29.18 16.36
N ASN A 455 0.01 29.14 15.09
CA ASN A 455 0.07 30.28 14.18
C ASN A 455 -1.24 31.10 14.12
N LYS A 456 -2.11 30.95 15.12
CA LYS A 456 -3.35 31.72 15.30
C LYS A 456 -4.25 31.72 14.05
N GLY A 457 -4.40 30.53 13.44
CA GLY A 457 -5.36 30.32 12.38
C GLY A 457 -6.79 30.23 12.92
N ILE A 458 -7.78 30.40 12.03
CA ILE A 458 -9.21 30.33 12.37
C ILE A 458 -9.94 29.21 11.62
N SER A 459 -9.21 28.41 10.86
CA SER A 459 -9.80 27.38 9.99
C SER A 459 -10.63 26.37 10.77
N THR A 460 -11.78 25.99 10.22
CA THR A 460 -12.67 24.92 10.73
C THR A 460 -12.29 23.58 10.13
N ILE A 461 -12.05 22.59 10.98
CA ILE A 461 -11.65 21.23 10.57
C ILE A 461 -12.77 20.24 10.88
N LEU A 462 -13.08 19.38 9.90
CA LEU A 462 -14.06 18.32 9.99
C LEU A 462 -13.34 16.97 10.08
N ILE A 463 -13.43 16.29 11.22
CA ILE A 463 -12.94 14.93 11.37
C ILE A 463 -14.09 13.96 11.12
N LEU A 464 -13.94 13.11 10.10
CA LEU A 464 -14.92 12.10 9.73
C LEU A 464 -14.59 10.77 10.42
N ASP A 465 -15.14 10.58 11.61
CA ASP A 465 -14.93 9.41 12.43
C ASP A 465 -15.92 8.31 12.06
N ASN A 466 -15.44 7.33 11.28
CA ASN A 466 -16.19 6.12 10.91
C ASN A 466 -15.74 4.87 11.66
N SER A 467 -14.85 5.03 12.65
CA SER A 467 -14.34 4.01 13.56
C SER A 467 -13.62 2.84 12.87
N ILE A 468 -12.97 3.08 11.71
CA ILE A 468 -12.20 2.06 10.99
C ILE A 468 -11.35 2.66 9.86
N THR A 469 -10.23 2.06 9.52
CA THR A 469 -9.47 2.35 8.30
C THR A 469 -10.07 1.57 7.13
N ALA A 470 -11.14 2.14 6.53
CA ALA A 470 -12.03 1.38 5.65
C ALA A 470 -11.49 1.16 4.23
N MET A 471 -10.74 2.12 3.66
CA MET A 471 -10.36 2.13 2.25
C MET A 471 -9.45 0.96 1.87
N THR A 472 -8.59 0.54 2.77
CA THR A 472 -7.58 -0.50 2.56
C THR A 472 -8.01 -1.90 2.98
N GLY A 473 -9.26 -2.07 3.48
CA GLY A 473 -9.80 -3.37 3.85
C GLY A 473 -10.37 -3.47 5.28
N HIS A 474 -10.69 -2.36 5.92
CA HIS A 474 -11.28 -2.29 7.27
C HIS A 474 -10.31 -2.68 8.39
N GLN A 475 -9.08 -2.16 8.34
CA GLN A 475 -8.10 -2.37 9.40
C GLN A 475 -8.44 -1.55 10.64
N ASP A 476 -8.14 -2.13 11.80
CA ASP A 476 -8.19 -1.44 13.08
C ASP A 476 -7.13 -0.32 13.14
N ASN A 477 -7.39 0.70 13.95
CA ASN A 477 -6.50 1.83 14.19
C ASN A 477 -6.63 2.26 15.68
N PRO A 478 -5.81 3.18 16.20
CA PRO A 478 -5.85 3.55 17.61
C PRO A 478 -7.21 4.04 18.14
N SER A 479 -8.14 4.44 17.27
CA SER A 479 -9.50 4.84 17.70
C SER A 479 -10.50 3.69 17.76
N THR A 480 -10.12 2.47 17.32
CA THR A 480 -11.04 1.30 17.29
C THR A 480 -10.98 0.45 18.57
N GLY A 481 -9.86 0.50 19.31
CA GLY A 481 -9.68 -0.25 20.54
C GLY A 481 -9.31 -1.72 20.35
N ARG A 482 -8.72 -2.08 19.19
CA ARG A 482 -8.24 -3.43 18.88
C ARG A 482 -6.89 -3.41 18.18
N THR A 483 -6.07 -4.42 18.49
CA THR A 483 -4.82 -4.69 17.77
C THR A 483 -5.10 -5.49 16.49
N ILE A 484 -4.10 -5.63 15.61
CA ILE A 484 -4.20 -6.47 14.41
C ILE A 484 -4.50 -7.95 14.75
N LYS A 485 -4.06 -8.43 15.92
CA LYS A 485 -4.35 -9.80 16.40
C LYS A 485 -5.72 -9.92 17.11
N GLY A 486 -6.52 -8.83 17.10
CA GLY A 486 -7.88 -8.82 17.70
C GLY A 486 -7.92 -8.63 19.20
N GLU A 487 -6.78 -8.38 19.84
CA GLU A 487 -6.70 -8.13 21.28
C GLU A 487 -7.28 -6.76 21.63
N GLU A 488 -7.84 -6.62 22.84
CA GLU A 488 -8.31 -5.32 23.33
C GLU A 488 -7.14 -4.36 23.53
N ALA A 489 -7.32 -3.12 23.10
CA ALA A 489 -6.35 -2.03 23.22
C ALA A 489 -7.04 -0.76 23.73
N PRO A 490 -6.30 0.17 24.35
CA PRO A 490 -6.84 1.48 24.72
C PRO A 490 -7.37 2.23 23.50
N ILE A 491 -8.56 2.82 23.64
CA ILE A 491 -9.18 3.65 22.59
C ILE A 491 -8.65 5.08 22.74
N LEU A 492 -8.10 5.62 21.64
CA LEU A 492 -7.70 7.01 21.59
C LEU A 492 -8.93 7.93 21.54
N ASP A 493 -9.10 8.77 22.54
CA ASP A 493 -10.16 9.78 22.55
C ASP A 493 -9.79 10.98 21.70
N LEU A 494 -10.40 11.08 20.51
CA LEU A 494 -10.18 12.17 19.56
C LEU A 494 -10.58 13.53 20.13
N VAL A 495 -11.62 13.60 21.00
CA VAL A 495 -12.06 14.86 21.62
C VAL A 495 -11.01 15.35 22.62
N ALA A 496 -10.53 14.44 23.48
CA ALA A 496 -9.48 14.76 24.43
C ALA A 496 -8.19 15.20 23.74
N LEU A 497 -7.82 14.50 22.64
CA LEU A 497 -6.65 14.84 21.84
C LEU A 497 -6.75 16.22 21.20
N VAL A 498 -7.85 16.53 20.55
CA VAL A 498 -8.11 17.84 19.94
C VAL A 498 -8.10 18.95 20.98
N LYS A 499 -8.68 18.69 22.16
CA LYS A 499 -8.66 19.63 23.28
C LYS A 499 -7.23 19.87 23.82
N ALA A 500 -6.42 18.81 23.90
CA ALA A 500 -5.03 18.91 24.37
C ALA A 500 -4.15 19.76 23.41
N VAL A 501 -4.46 19.79 22.13
CA VAL A 501 -3.80 20.67 21.15
C VAL A 501 -4.13 22.15 21.34
N GLY A 502 -5.21 22.48 22.07
CA GLY A 502 -5.62 23.85 22.36
C GLY A 502 -6.88 24.32 21.64
N ILE A 503 -7.61 23.42 21.01
CA ILE A 503 -8.91 23.74 20.42
C ILE A 503 -9.98 23.76 21.53
N ASN A 504 -10.72 24.86 21.64
CA ASN A 504 -11.82 25.03 22.59
C ASN A 504 -13.19 24.76 21.94
N ASN A 505 -13.32 25.09 20.66
CA ASN A 505 -14.56 24.92 19.90
C ASN A 505 -14.61 23.51 19.30
N ILE A 506 -15.15 22.54 20.05
CA ILE A 506 -15.22 21.13 19.63
C ILE A 506 -16.67 20.69 19.65
N HIS A 507 -17.13 20.05 18.56
CA HIS A 507 -18.45 19.48 18.45
C HIS A 507 -18.37 18.02 18.00
N VAL A 508 -19.21 17.15 18.56
CA VAL A 508 -19.39 15.76 18.10
C VAL A 508 -20.82 15.64 17.61
N LEU A 509 -21.00 15.30 16.33
CA LEU A 509 -22.30 15.27 15.67
C LEU A 509 -22.51 13.94 14.92
N ASP A 510 -23.78 13.48 14.88
CA ASP A 510 -24.17 12.46 13.90
C ASP A 510 -24.35 13.15 12.54
N PRO A 511 -23.60 12.77 11.49
CA PRO A 511 -23.70 13.40 10.17
C PRO A 511 -25.09 13.26 9.56
N PHE A 512 -25.90 12.29 9.98
CA PHE A 512 -27.28 12.13 9.50
C PHE A 512 -28.26 13.15 10.13
N ASP A 513 -27.90 13.83 11.20
CA ASP A 513 -28.62 15.01 11.67
C ASP A 513 -28.21 16.23 10.83
N LEU A 514 -28.82 16.33 9.66
CA LEU A 514 -28.49 17.37 8.67
C LEU A 514 -28.82 18.80 9.15
N GLU A 515 -29.80 18.95 10.03
CA GLU A 515 -30.22 20.25 10.54
C GLU A 515 -29.22 20.78 11.56
N THR A 516 -28.90 19.98 12.58
CA THR A 516 -27.88 20.33 13.58
C THR A 516 -26.51 20.53 12.93
N SER A 517 -26.14 19.65 11.98
CA SER A 517 -24.87 19.74 11.23
C SER A 517 -24.75 21.09 10.52
N ARG A 518 -25.77 21.52 9.80
CA ARG A 518 -25.78 22.82 9.10
C ARG A 518 -25.72 24.00 10.05
N LYS A 519 -26.47 23.93 11.16
CA LYS A 519 -26.50 25.00 12.17
C LYS A 519 -25.14 25.18 12.83
N VAL A 520 -24.52 24.09 13.29
CA VAL A 520 -23.21 24.12 13.94
C VAL A 520 -22.15 24.60 12.96
N LEU A 521 -22.08 24.04 11.74
CA LEU A 521 -21.14 24.48 10.72
C LEU A 521 -21.21 25.98 10.47
N LYS A 522 -22.40 26.53 10.27
CA LYS A 522 -22.57 27.98 10.05
C LYS A 522 -22.07 28.79 11.24
N ASN A 523 -22.36 28.35 12.46
CA ASN A 523 -21.96 29.08 13.66
C ASN A 523 -20.44 29.04 13.86
N GLU A 524 -19.80 27.89 13.60
CA GLU A 524 -18.34 27.78 13.77
C GLU A 524 -17.57 28.56 12.70
N LEU A 525 -18.05 28.58 11.47
CA LEU A 525 -17.44 29.32 10.38
C LEU A 525 -17.46 30.85 10.57
N GLU A 526 -18.37 31.40 11.38
CA GLU A 526 -18.39 32.82 11.70
C GLU A 526 -17.40 33.24 12.80
N LYS A 527 -16.86 32.26 13.55
CA LYS A 527 -15.89 32.54 14.62
C LYS A 527 -14.51 32.91 14.06
N GLU A 528 -13.78 33.71 14.81
CA GLU A 528 -12.38 34.03 14.51
C GLU A 528 -11.41 33.20 15.38
N GLU A 529 -11.78 31.99 15.64
CA GLU A 529 -11.00 30.99 16.39
C GLU A 529 -11.09 29.64 15.67
N PRO A 530 -10.05 28.81 15.76
CA PRO A 530 -10.09 27.48 15.14
C PRO A 530 -11.15 26.60 15.81
N SER A 531 -11.82 25.78 15.02
CA SER A 531 -12.83 24.84 15.50
C SER A 531 -12.68 23.46 14.88
N VAL A 532 -13.11 22.44 15.61
CA VAL A 532 -13.14 21.06 15.14
C VAL A 532 -14.54 20.48 15.30
N ILE A 533 -15.08 19.92 14.21
CA ILE A 533 -16.35 19.19 14.22
C ILE A 533 -16.05 17.74 13.90
N ILE A 534 -16.29 16.85 14.85
CA ILE A 534 -16.14 15.39 14.69
C ILE A 534 -17.48 14.83 14.26
N PHE A 535 -17.61 14.43 13.01
CA PHE A 535 -18.75 13.71 12.49
C PHE A 535 -18.60 12.22 12.79
N ARG A 536 -19.24 11.75 13.85
CA ARG A 536 -19.09 10.37 14.34
C ARG A 536 -20.28 9.50 13.97
N ARG A 537 -20.02 8.52 13.13
CA ARG A 537 -20.96 7.46 12.81
C ARG A 537 -20.21 6.27 12.20
N PRO A 538 -20.39 5.03 12.71
CA PRO A 538 -19.69 3.86 12.21
C PRO A 538 -19.82 3.67 10.70
N CYS A 539 -18.80 3.09 10.08
CA CYS A 539 -18.84 2.66 8.69
C CYS A 539 -20.07 1.76 8.44
N ALA A 540 -20.79 2.01 7.35
CA ALA A 540 -22.00 1.24 7.03
C ALA A 540 -21.77 -0.26 6.85
N LEU A 541 -20.51 -0.69 6.58
CA LEU A 541 -20.14 -2.10 6.45
C LEU A 541 -19.83 -2.75 7.82
N LEU A 542 -19.58 -1.95 8.85
CA LEU A 542 -19.45 -2.43 10.24
C LEU A 542 -20.80 -2.57 10.92
N ASP A 543 -21.79 -1.78 10.50
CA ASP A 543 -23.14 -1.81 11.06
C ASP A 543 -23.88 -3.07 10.57
N LYS A 544 -23.91 -4.09 11.44
CA LYS A 544 -24.62 -5.35 11.18
C LYS A 544 -26.12 -5.26 11.53
N SER A 545 -26.62 -4.11 12.00
CA SER A 545 -28.04 -3.90 12.24
C SER A 545 -28.79 -3.87 10.90
N LYS A 546 -29.59 -4.90 10.64
CA LYS A 546 -30.41 -4.98 9.44
C LYS A 546 -31.66 -4.11 9.62
N SER A 547 -31.58 -2.86 9.19
CA SER A 547 -32.78 -2.05 8.99
C SER A 547 -33.48 -2.49 7.71
N LEU A 548 -34.81 -2.53 7.73
CA LEU A 548 -35.59 -2.85 6.53
C LEU A 548 -35.28 -1.84 5.41
N PRO A 549 -35.11 -2.28 4.17
CA PRO A 549 -34.95 -1.38 3.03
C PRO A 549 -36.08 -0.36 2.94
N LEU A 550 -35.77 0.77 2.33
CA LEU A 550 -36.79 1.79 2.01
C LEU A 550 -37.28 1.60 0.57
N ARG A 551 -38.57 1.88 0.38
CA ARG A 551 -39.18 2.01 -0.96
C ARG A 551 -39.72 3.42 -1.16
N ILE A 552 -39.88 3.81 -2.40
CA ILE A 552 -40.54 5.06 -2.76
C ILE A 552 -42.00 4.78 -3.03
N VAL A 553 -42.88 5.55 -2.38
CA VAL A 553 -44.32 5.51 -2.58
C VAL A 553 -44.66 6.38 -3.78
N PRO A 554 -45.11 5.80 -4.91
CA PRO A 554 -45.32 6.56 -6.16
C PRO A 554 -46.31 7.70 -6.01
N GLU A 555 -47.39 7.51 -5.24
CA GLU A 555 -48.47 8.49 -5.04
C GLU A 555 -47.97 9.75 -4.29
N LYS A 556 -46.97 9.58 -3.43
CA LYS A 556 -46.36 10.67 -2.67
C LYS A 556 -45.16 11.31 -3.41
N CYS A 557 -44.52 10.56 -4.30
CA CYS A 557 -43.32 11.02 -5.00
C CYS A 557 -43.66 12.06 -6.07
N LYS A 558 -42.98 13.19 -6.06
CA LYS A 558 -43.12 14.28 -7.04
C LYS A 558 -41.98 14.30 -8.06
N ASN A 559 -41.20 13.25 -8.19
CA ASN A 559 -40.05 13.12 -9.09
C ASN A 559 -39.06 14.30 -9.06
N CYS A 560 -38.92 14.96 -7.91
CA CYS A 560 -38.13 16.16 -7.75
C CYS A 560 -36.60 15.91 -7.76
N GLY A 561 -36.15 14.66 -7.71
CA GLY A 561 -34.74 14.26 -7.76
C GLY A 561 -33.90 14.63 -6.54
N LEU A 562 -34.49 15.15 -5.44
CA LEU A 562 -33.73 15.52 -4.25
C LEU A 562 -32.97 14.34 -3.64
N CYS A 563 -33.56 13.14 -3.66
CA CYS A 563 -32.93 11.92 -3.14
C CYS A 563 -31.68 11.51 -3.95
N LEU A 564 -31.62 11.79 -5.26
CA LEU A 564 -30.44 11.51 -6.07
C LEU A 564 -29.23 12.35 -5.65
N ARG A 565 -29.44 13.53 -5.05
CA ARG A 565 -28.37 14.45 -4.68
C ARG A 565 -27.46 13.94 -3.57
N ILE A 566 -27.86 12.89 -2.85
CA ILE A 566 -26.96 12.21 -1.88
C ILE A 566 -26.04 11.20 -2.55
N GLY A 567 -26.23 10.92 -3.85
CA GLY A 567 -25.39 10.01 -4.62
C GLY A 567 -25.47 8.54 -4.18
N CYS A 568 -26.54 8.12 -3.49
CA CYS A 568 -26.67 6.74 -3.02
C CYS A 568 -26.87 5.78 -4.21
N PRO A 569 -26.04 4.73 -4.38
CA PRO A 569 -26.17 3.81 -5.52
C PRO A 569 -27.47 2.98 -5.51
N ALA A 570 -28.13 2.87 -4.35
CA ALA A 570 -29.43 2.22 -4.26
C ALA A 570 -30.58 3.07 -4.84
N ILE A 571 -30.37 4.36 -5.12
CA ILE A 571 -31.41 5.26 -5.61
C ILE A 571 -31.18 5.53 -7.09
N GLN A 572 -32.17 5.22 -7.91
CA GLN A 572 -32.11 5.38 -9.36
C GLN A 572 -33.33 6.10 -9.90
N LYS A 573 -33.20 6.71 -11.06
CA LYS A 573 -34.32 7.19 -11.86
C LYS A 573 -34.52 6.22 -13.01
N LEU A 574 -35.61 5.49 -13.00
CA LEU A 574 -36.02 4.62 -14.10
C LEU A 574 -37.18 5.28 -14.81
N ASP A 575 -37.02 5.57 -16.08
CA ASP A 575 -37.97 6.35 -16.89
C ASP A 575 -38.38 7.66 -16.19
N GLU A 576 -39.62 7.78 -15.80
CA GLU A 576 -40.15 8.97 -15.10
C GLU A 576 -40.32 8.78 -13.59
N CYS A 577 -39.87 7.66 -13.02
CA CYS A 577 -40.05 7.31 -11.62
C CYS A 577 -38.72 7.23 -10.85
N MET A 578 -38.73 7.67 -9.59
CA MET A 578 -37.63 7.37 -8.65
C MET A 578 -37.89 6.00 -8.04
N VAL A 579 -36.81 5.19 -7.99
CA VAL A 579 -36.86 3.85 -7.38
C VAL A 579 -35.72 3.68 -6.40
N ILE A 580 -35.88 2.81 -5.42
CA ILE A 580 -34.83 2.33 -4.53
C ILE A 580 -34.67 0.84 -4.80
N ASP A 581 -33.46 0.43 -5.12
CA ASP A 581 -33.08 -0.97 -5.22
C ASP A 581 -32.96 -1.54 -3.80
N ASP A 582 -33.87 -2.47 -3.46
CA ASP A 582 -33.97 -3.09 -2.14
C ASP A 582 -32.80 -4.04 -1.84
N ALA A 583 -32.18 -4.63 -2.86
CA ALA A 583 -30.97 -5.45 -2.71
C ALA A 583 -29.74 -4.62 -2.32
N LEU A 584 -29.68 -3.36 -2.72
CA LEU A 584 -28.60 -2.43 -2.37
C LEU A 584 -28.92 -1.60 -1.13
N CYS A 585 -30.18 -1.40 -0.78
CA CYS A 585 -30.61 -0.52 0.30
C CYS A 585 -30.39 -1.16 1.68
N ASN A 586 -29.57 -0.53 2.55
CA ASN A 586 -29.37 -0.97 3.93
C ASN A 586 -30.31 -0.30 4.96
N GLY A 587 -31.34 0.44 4.50
CA GLY A 587 -32.34 1.06 5.37
C GLY A 587 -31.86 2.24 6.24
N CYS A 588 -30.72 2.88 5.93
CA CYS A 588 -30.10 3.92 6.77
C CYS A 588 -30.95 5.18 7.01
N GLY A 589 -31.96 5.45 6.18
CA GLY A 589 -32.89 6.58 6.34
C GLY A 589 -32.38 7.94 5.89
N LEU A 590 -31.16 8.08 5.34
CA LEU A 590 -30.64 9.40 4.91
C LEU A 590 -31.50 10.05 3.82
N CYS A 591 -31.98 9.28 2.85
CA CYS A 591 -32.85 9.77 1.77
C CYS A 591 -34.23 10.18 2.28
N GLU A 592 -34.75 9.53 3.31
CA GLU A 592 -35.99 9.89 3.99
C GLU A 592 -35.90 11.28 4.62
N ARG A 593 -34.77 11.61 5.28
CA ARG A 593 -34.53 12.91 5.94
C ARG A 593 -34.48 14.11 4.97
N ILE A 594 -34.23 13.87 3.68
CA ILE A 594 -34.19 14.93 2.67
C ILE A 594 -35.45 15.00 1.82
N CYS A 595 -36.32 13.99 1.90
CA CYS A 595 -37.59 13.94 1.15
C CYS A 595 -38.60 14.91 1.77
N ARG A 596 -38.96 15.97 1.03
CA ARG A 596 -39.94 16.96 1.47
C ARG A 596 -41.37 16.49 1.40
N PHE A 597 -41.62 15.35 0.74
CA PHE A 597 -42.95 14.81 0.46
C PHE A 597 -43.25 13.56 1.27
N ASN A 598 -42.35 13.15 2.19
CA ASN A 598 -42.49 11.91 2.97
C ASN A 598 -42.84 10.71 2.09
N ALA A 599 -42.20 10.63 0.92
CA ALA A 599 -42.46 9.60 -0.08
C ALA A 599 -41.61 8.32 0.13
N MET A 600 -40.98 8.15 1.28
CA MET A 600 -40.13 6.99 1.61
C MET A 600 -40.78 6.20 2.75
N GLU A 601 -40.93 4.90 2.57
CA GLU A 601 -41.46 4.00 3.58
C GLU A 601 -40.57 2.75 3.70
N ARG A 602 -40.54 2.15 4.88
CA ARG A 602 -39.88 0.87 5.08
C ARG A 602 -40.66 -0.25 4.46
N VAL A 603 -39.96 -1.20 3.86
CA VAL A 603 -40.61 -2.39 3.25
C VAL A 603 -40.98 -3.30 4.41
N ASP A 604 -42.28 -3.57 4.59
CA ASP A 604 -42.74 -4.65 5.45
C ASP A 604 -42.41 -5.99 4.77
N LEU A 605 -41.65 -6.87 5.46
CA LEU A 605 -41.28 -8.19 4.98
C LEU A 605 -42.46 -9.17 5.09
#